data_8c446ed53f5ff637372d4e51d054a792
#
_entry.id   8c446ed53f5ff637372d4e51d054a792
#
_cell.length_a   1.000
_cell.length_b   1.000
_cell.length_c   1.000
_cell.angle_alpha   90.00
_cell.angle_beta   90.00
_cell.angle_gamma   90.00
#
_symmetry.space_group_name_H-M   'P 1'
#
loop_
_entity.id
_entity.type
_entity.pdbx_description
1 polymer ?
#
loop_
_entity_poly.entity_id
_entity_poly.type
_entity_poly.pdbx_seq_one_letter_code
_entity_poly.pdbx_strand_id
1 'polypeptide(L)'
;QYREWFPQIIYNHHQTGPSGTIMFAPPFRNPPNHFLDPLIMTSLDQVGSAMHHRFVREGKGGTTMRSGAGYSIWWNGGLRTTPYWHNSIGLLTEIRGSPNPQEIPFIPERQLATTDIPMPVEPGALLFRTVIEYSMTANWAVMDYASRNKDLLLYNIWKMGSNSIEKGSRDSWTVRPSDIYAAADELGGMGAQGTEEDYQRFLQDPERRDPRGFIIPSDQADFPTAVAFGNALIKNGVHVHRATQDFSVAGVRYPAGSLVVKTDQAYRPHVLDMFEKQDHPNDFAYPGGPPIPPYDATGWTLAFQMGVEFHRILEGFDGPFQEIPDLMKVPAGGILGDGRDPARHFLSPQVNNS
;
A
#
# COMPACT_ATOMS: atom_id res chain seq x y z
N GLN A 1 7.50 -13.12 6.15
CA GLN A 1 6.51 -13.88 5.38
C GLN A 1 6.70 -13.63 3.89
N TYR A 2 6.70 -12.36 3.40
CA TYR A 2 6.79 -12.03 1.97
C TYR A 2 8.08 -12.47 1.31
N ARG A 3 9.18 -12.57 2.03
CA ARG A 3 10.49 -13.01 1.54
C ARG A 3 10.64 -14.54 1.44
N GLU A 4 9.79 -15.29 2.13
CA GLU A 4 10.00 -16.74 2.32
C GLU A 4 8.81 -17.58 1.84
N TRP A 5 7.59 -17.10 2.11
CA TRP A 5 6.37 -17.88 1.91
C TRP A 5 5.54 -17.44 0.72
N PHE A 6 5.69 -16.20 0.27
CA PHE A 6 4.93 -15.62 -0.84
C PHE A 6 3.43 -15.95 -0.76
N PRO A 7 2.74 -15.61 0.35
CA PRO A 7 1.34 -15.97 0.53
C PRO A 7 0.48 -15.27 -0.52
N GLN A 8 -0.47 -16.01 -1.12
CA GLN A 8 -1.38 -15.45 -2.11
C GLN A 8 -2.52 -14.69 -1.43
N ILE A 9 -2.96 -15.15 -0.25
CA ILE A 9 -4.00 -14.52 0.57
C ILE A 9 -3.51 -14.41 2.00
N ILE A 10 -3.66 -13.21 2.59
CA ILE A 10 -3.49 -12.97 4.02
C ILE A 10 -4.84 -12.50 4.55
N TYR A 11 -5.37 -13.21 5.55
CA TYR A 11 -6.67 -12.92 6.11
C TYR A 11 -6.57 -12.48 7.56
N ASN A 12 -7.04 -11.27 7.84
CA ASN A 12 -7.08 -10.66 9.15
C ASN A 12 -8.52 -10.59 9.67
N HIS A 13 -8.78 -11.18 10.84
CA HIS A 13 -10.03 -11.03 11.58
C HIS A 13 -9.90 -9.95 12.64
N HIS A 14 -10.87 -9.03 12.69
CA HIS A 14 -10.89 -7.92 13.64
C HIS A 14 -12.30 -7.69 14.20
N GLN A 15 -12.45 -6.87 15.26
CA GLN A 15 -13.67 -6.83 16.07
C GLN A 15 -14.35 -5.45 16.13
N THR A 16 -14.18 -4.61 15.11
CA THR A 16 -14.81 -3.28 15.07
C THR A 16 -15.83 -3.18 13.93
N GLY A 17 -16.81 -4.09 13.93
CA GLY A 17 -17.86 -4.12 12.91
C GLY A 17 -18.72 -2.86 12.91
N PRO A 18 -19.18 -2.39 11.72
CA PRO A 18 -20.02 -1.20 11.61
C PRO A 18 -21.34 -1.33 12.35
N SER A 19 -21.81 -0.23 12.93
CA SER A 19 -23.09 -0.19 13.66
C SER A 19 -24.27 -0.50 12.73
N GLY A 20 -25.28 -1.17 13.23
CA GLY A 20 -26.45 -1.63 12.44
C GLY A 20 -26.18 -2.82 11.51
N THR A 21 -24.97 -3.42 11.60
CA THR A 21 -24.57 -4.61 10.87
C THR A 21 -23.95 -5.63 11.81
N ILE A 22 -23.66 -6.83 11.34
CA ILE A 22 -22.94 -7.86 12.10
C ILE A 22 -21.45 -7.86 11.71
N MET A 23 -21.14 -7.80 10.41
CA MET A 23 -19.78 -7.91 9.91
C MET A 23 -19.57 -7.05 8.67
N PHE A 24 -18.42 -6.39 8.62
CA PHE A 24 -17.83 -5.92 7.35
C PHE A 24 -16.94 -7.02 6.77
N ALA A 25 -17.01 -7.21 5.45
CA ALA A 25 -16.11 -8.05 4.69
C ALA A 25 -15.75 -7.37 3.35
N PRO A 26 -14.62 -7.73 2.70
CA PRO A 26 -14.28 -7.17 1.38
C PRO A 26 -15.45 -7.32 0.38
N PRO A 27 -15.44 -6.57 -0.71
CA PRO A 27 -14.43 -5.61 -1.14
C PRO A 27 -14.49 -4.28 -0.40
N PHE A 28 -13.42 -3.51 -0.56
CA PHE A 28 -13.24 -2.23 0.11
C PHE A 28 -13.72 -1.06 -0.75
N ARG A 29 -13.92 0.12 -0.12
CA ARG A 29 -14.27 1.34 -0.84
C ARG A 29 -13.06 1.96 -1.55
N ASN A 30 -13.31 2.90 -2.44
CA ASN A 30 -12.31 3.80 -2.98
C ASN A 30 -11.71 4.70 -1.86
N PRO A 31 -10.50 5.27 -2.07
CA PRO A 31 -9.65 5.10 -3.23
C PRO A 31 -8.69 3.91 -3.11
N PRO A 32 -8.32 3.25 -4.22
CA PRO A 32 -7.13 2.41 -4.28
C PRO A 32 -5.88 3.25 -4.44
N ASN A 33 -4.74 2.78 -3.95
CA ASN A 33 -3.45 3.41 -4.24
C ASN A 33 -3.06 3.16 -5.70
N HIS A 34 -2.61 4.22 -6.39
CA HIS A 34 -2.34 4.20 -7.83
C HIS A 34 -1.10 3.37 -8.23
N PHE A 35 -0.25 2.98 -7.28
CA PHE A 35 0.89 2.11 -7.56
C PHE A 35 0.53 0.62 -7.65
N LEU A 36 -0.64 0.23 -7.15
CA LEU A 36 -1.05 -1.17 -7.09
C LEU A 36 -1.36 -1.74 -8.48
N ASP A 37 -1.03 -3.01 -8.67
CA ASP A 37 -1.46 -3.73 -9.87
C ASP A 37 -3.00 -3.89 -9.86
N PRO A 38 -3.68 -3.67 -11.01
CA PRO A 38 -5.14 -3.81 -11.11
C PRO A 38 -5.68 -5.17 -10.68
N LEU A 39 -4.88 -6.22 -10.76
CA LEU A 39 -5.27 -7.56 -10.28
C LEU A 39 -5.53 -7.60 -8.77
N ILE A 40 -4.96 -6.70 -7.98
CA ILE A 40 -5.27 -6.61 -6.54
C ILE A 40 -6.74 -6.26 -6.33
N MET A 41 -7.23 -5.21 -6.99
CA MET A 41 -8.61 -4.75 -6.83
C MET A 41 -9.62 -5.79 -7.32
N THR A 42 -9.38 -6.35 -8.52
CA THR A 42 -10.27 -7.36 -9.08
C THR A 42 -10.26 -8.67 -8.29
N SER A 43 -9.12 -9.05 -7.72
CA SER A 43 -9.03 -10.22 -6.85
C SER A 43 -9.75 -10.01 -5.52
N LEU A 44 -9.65 -8.80 -4.94
CA LEU A 44 -10.43 -8.44 -3.73
C LEU A 44 -11.94 -8.50 -4.00
N ASP A 45 -12.39 -8.03 -5.16
CA ASP A 45 -13.79 -8.12 -5.56
C ASP A 45 -14.25 -9.58 -5.71
N GLN A 46 -13.44 -10.44 -6.31
CA GLN A 46 -13.77 -11.86 -6.46
C GLN A 46 -13.90 -12.58 -5.10
N VAL A 47 -12.89 -12.44 -4.24
CA VAL A 47 -12.92 -13.06 -2.91
C VAL A 47 -14.06 -12.51 -2.07
N GLY A 48 -14.23 -11.19 -2.07
CA GLY A 48 -15.29 -10.51 -1.33
C GLY A 48 -16.69 -10.96 -1.79
N SER A 49 -16.89 -11.03 -3.11
CA SER A 49 -18.15 -11.52 -3.68
C SER A 49 -18.44 -12.99 -3.28
N ALA A 50 -17.41 -13.85 -3.27
CA ALA A 50 -17.55 -15.22 -2.81
C ALA A 50 -17.94 -15.29 -1.32
N MET A 51 -17.40 -14.42 -0.48
CA MET A 51 -17.76 -14.32 0.94
C MET A 51 -19.22 -13.89 1.11
N HIS A 52 -19.63 -12.78 0.48
CA HIS A 52 -20.99 -12.27 0.60
C HIS A 52 -22.03 -13.23 0.00
N HIS A 53 -21.72 -13.87 -1.14
CA HIS A 53 -22.58 -14.89 -1.72
C HIS A 53 -22.82 -16.05 -0.73
N ARG A 54 -21.78 -16.47 0.00
CA ARG A 54 -21.93 -17.52 0.99
C ARG A 54 -22.78 -17.08 2.18
N PHE A 55 -22.58 -15.88 2.71
CA PHE A 55 -23.42 -15.33 3.78
C PHE A 55 -24.90 -15.31 3.39
N VAL A 56 -25.23 -14.74 2.24
CA VAL A 56 -26.62 -14.68 1.75
C VAL A 56 -27.21 -16.07 1.55
N ARG A 57 -26.46 -17.00 0.94
CA ARG A 57 -26.91 -18.39 0.73
C ARG A 57 -27.16 -19.14 2.03
N GLU A 58 -26.43 -18.84 3.09
CA GLU A 58 -26.64 -19.43 4.43
C GLU A 58 -27.66 -18.65 5.26
N GLY A 59 -28.37 -17.66 4.68
CA GLY A 59 -29.38 -16.88 5.39
C GLY A 59 -28.79 -15.90 6.45
N LYS A 60 -27.50 -15.55 6.33
CA LYS A 60 -26.76 -14.71 7.29
C LYS A 60 -26.74 -13.26 6.81
N GLY A 61 -27.75 -12.49 7.20
CA GLY A 61 -27.87 -11.06 6.91
C GLY A 61 -26.92 -10.18 7.73
N GLY A 62 -26.92 -8.88 7.44
CA GLY A 62 -26.12 -7.90 8.18
C GLY A 62 -24.63 -7.90 7.85
N THR A 63 -24.23 -8.47 6.71
CA THR A 63 -22.88 -8.31 6.19
C THR A 63 -22.83 -7.11 5.25
N THR A 64 -21.81 -6.27 5.40
CA THR A 64 -21.61 -5.05 4.59
C THR A 64 -20.23 -5.03 3.94
N MET A 65 -20.12 -4.27 2.84
CA MET A 65 -18.90 -4.12 2.05
C MET A 65 -18.74 -2.68 1.57
N ARG A 66 -17.66 -2.39 0.85
CA ARG A 66 -17.39 -1.10 0.17
C ARG A 66 -17.66 0.09 1.08
N SER A 67 -18.59 0.97 0.67
CA SER A 67 -18.92 2.21 1.40
C SER A 67 -19.69 1.97 2.69
N GLY A 68 -20.05 0.73 3.01
CA GLY A 68 -20.61 0.37 4.31
C GLY A 68 -19.67 0.53 5.49
N ALA A 69 -18.36 0.76 5.23
CA ALA A 69 -17.36 1.12 6.23
C ALA A 69 -16.27 2.00 5.63
N GLY A 70 -15.43 2.61 6.47
CA GLY A 70 -14.38 3.56 6.06
C GLY A 70 -13.11 2.95 5.46
N TYR A 71 -13.03 1.64 5.26
CA TYR A 71 -11.80 0.95 4.85
C TYR A 71 -11.53 1.11 3.36
N SER A 72 -10.46 1.82 2.99
CA SER A 72 -9.98 1.99 1.61
C SER A 72 -8.76 1.09 1.32
N ILE A 73 -8.26 1.13 0.08
CA ILE A 73 -7.10 0.34 -0.40
C ILE A 73 -5.88 1.26 -0.58
N TRP A 74 -5.72 2.29 0.26
CA TRP A 74 -4.67 3.29 0.07
C TRP A 74 -3.43 3.06 0.96
N TRP A 75 -3.64 2.81 2.24
CA TRP A 75 -2.56 2.80 3.22
C TRP A 75 -1.71 1.53 3.19
N ASN A 76 -0.37 1.67 3.17
CA ASN A 76 0.58 0.56 3.08
C ASN A 76 0.88 -0.15 4.41
N GLY A 77 0.60 0.49 5.55
CA GLY A 77 1.09 0.04 6.86
C GLY A 77 0.18 -0.97 7.60
N GLY A 78 -1.02 -1.26 7.08
CA GLY A 78 -1.95 -2.18 7.72
C GLY A 78 -1.66 -3.65 7.45
N LEU A 79 -1.96 -4.52 8.42
CA LEU A 79 -1.79 -5.96 8.27
C LEU A 79 -2.54 -6.52 7.04
N ARG A 80 -3.72 -5.97 6.72
CA ARG A 80 -4.50 -6.33 5.53
C ARG A 80 -4.04 -5.64 4.25
N THR A 81 -3.37 -4.47 4.33
CA THR A 81 -3.04 -3.65 3.17
C THR A 81 -1.61 -3.83 2.70
N THR A 82 -0.65 -4.02 3.59
CA THR A 82 0.73 -4.35 3.23
C THR A 82 0.84 -5.46 2.17
N PRO A 83 0.02 -6.52 2.19
CA PRO A 83 0.00 -7.53 1.13
C PRO A 83 -0.13 -6.99 -0.29
N TYR A 84 -0.91 -5.93 -0.51
CA TYR A 84 -1.17 -5.38 -1.85
C TYR A 84 0.10 -4.93 -2.55
N TRP A 85 1.03 -4.31 -1.80
CA TRP A 85 2.34 -3.89 -2.30
C TRP A 85 3.32 -5.06 -2.51
N HIS A 86 2.91 -6.26 -2.09
CA HIS A 86 3.68 -7.51 -2.21
C HIS A 86 2.98 -8.54 -3.11
N ASN A 87 2.16 -8.08 -4.05
CA ASN A 87 1.45 -8.91 -5.02
C ASN A 87 0.52 -9.96 -4.38
N SER A 88 -0.02 -9.67 -3.20
CA SER A 88 -0.84 -10.60 -2.41
C SER A 88 -2.19 -9.97 -2.07
N ILE A 89 -3.21 -10.81 -1.88
CA ILE A 89 -4.55 -10.39 -1.49
C ILE A 89 -4.62 -10.26 0.03
N GLY A 90 -4.86 -9.06 0.54
CA GLY A 90 -5.06 -8.81 1.96
C GLY A 90 -6.55 -8.68 2.30
N LEU A 91 -7.05 -9.53 3.17
CA LEU A 91 -8.43 -9.52 3.60
C LEU A 91 -8.57 -9.02 5.04
N LEU A 92 -9.64 -8.30 5.29
CA LEU A 92 -10.09 -7.89 6.61
C LEU A 92 -11.57 -8.21 6.76
N THR A 93 -11.94 -8.87 7.84
CA THR A 93 -13.31 -8.82 8.34
C THR A 93 -13.36 -8.09 9.66
N GLU A 94 -14.33 -7.20 9.80
CA GLU A 94 -14.61 -6.48 11.04
C GLU A 94 -15.97 -6.92 11.55
N ILE A 95 -15.96 -7.79 12.55
CA ILE A 95 -17.18 -8.30 13.15
C ILE A 95 -17.53 -7.53 14.42
N ARG A 96 -18.80 -7.33 14.68
CA ARG A 96 -19.23 -6.89 16.02
C ARG A 96 -19.03 -8.05 16.98
N GLY A 97 -18.16 -7.88 17.97
CA GLY A 97 -17.79 -8.96 18.85
C GLY A 97 -17.58 -8.53 20.30
N SER A 98 -18.17 -9.26 21.21
CA SER A 98 -17.96 -9.18 22.64
C SER A 98 -18.28 -10.55 23.24
N PRO A 99 -17.59 -10.97 24.32
CA PRO A 99 -17.98 -12.17 25.05
C PRO A 99 -19.38 -12.06 25.69
N ASN A 100 -19.84 -10.82 25.91
CA ASN A 100 -21.18 -10.53 26.41
C ASN A 100 -22.15 -10.31 25.23
N PRO A 101 -23.45 -10.62 25.39
CA PRO A 101 -24.46 -10.27 24.42
C PRO A 101 -24.43 -8.76 24.11
N GLN A 102 -24.55 -8.42 22.83
CA GLN A 102 -24.65 -7.04 22.34
C GLN A 102 -26.02 -6.85 21.69
N GLU A 103 -26.34 -5.61 21.39
CA GLU A 103 -27.53 -5.29 20.62
C GLU A 103 -27.13 -4.72 19.25
N ILE A 104 -27.82 -5.17 18.21
CA ILE A 104 -27.78 -4.57 16.89
C ILE A 104 -28.80 -3.44 16.91
N PRO A 105 -28.36 -2.17 16.85
CA PRO A 105 -29.29 -1.05 16.90
C PRO A 105 -30.11 -0.96 15.61
N PHE A 106 -31.35 -0.44 15.73
CA PHE A 106 -32.11 0.00 14.57
C PHE A 106 -31.50 1.27 13.97
N ILE A 107 -31.00 1.15 12.74
CA ILE A 107 -30.47 2.26 11.94
C ILE A 107 -31.19 2.19 10.60
N PRO A 108 -32.11 3.14 10.29
CA PRO A 108 -33.02 3.05 9.14
C PRO A 108 -32.31 2.79 7.81
N GLU A 109 -31.23 3.49 7.50
CA GLU A 109 -30.48 3.30 6.26
C GLU A 109 -29.80 1.91 6.14
N ARG A 110 -29.58 1.22 7.27
CA ARG A 110 -29.02 -0.15 7.30
C ARG A 110 -30.08 -1.23 7.09
N GLN A 111 -31.37 -0.86 7.07
CA GLN A 111 -32.47 -1.77 6.79
C GLN A 111 -32.87 -1.80 5.31
N LEU A 112 -32.33 -0.89 4.51
CA LEU A 112 -32.53 -0.91 3.07
C LEU A 112 -31.47 -1.81 2.40
N ALA A 113 -31.93 -2.78 1.63
CA ALA A 113 -31.03 -3.61 0.81
C ALA A 113 -30.37 -2.75 -0.28
N THR A 114 -29.04 -2.78 -0.33
CA THR A 114 -28.20 -2.06 -1.30
C THR A 114 -27.11 -3.01 -1.80
N THR A 115 -26.34 -2.55 -2.81
CA THR A 115 -25.14 -3.29 -3.26
C THR A 115 -24.08 -3.43 -2.16
N ASP A 116 -24.08 -2.54 -1.17
CA ASP A 116 -23.14 -2.57 -0.04
C ASP A 116 -23.68 -3.37 1.15
N ILE A 117 -25.01 -3.60 1.23
CA ILE A 117 -25.71 -4.44 2.23
C ILE A 117 -26.76 -5.25 1.49
N PRO A 118 -26.39 -6.36 0.84
CA PRO A 118 -27.33 -7.12 0.02
C PRO A 118 -28.50 -7.74 0.80
N MET A 119 -28.26 -8.07 2.07
CA MET A 119 -29.23 -8.68 2.97
C MET A 119 -29.10 -8.02 4.36
N PRO A 120 -29.92 -7.02 4.68
CA PRO A 120 -29.97 -6.42 6.02
C PRO A 120 -30.23 -7.42 7.12
N VAL A 121 -29.93 -7.04 8.37
CA VAL A 121 -30.27 -7.83 9.57
C VAL A 121 -31.26 -7.05 10.42
N GLU A 122 -32.20 -7.76 11.01
CA GLU A 122 -33.14 -7.19 11.97
C GLU A 122 -32.42 -6.70 13.24
N PRO A 123 -32.83 -5.54 13.82
CA PRO A 123 -32.33 -5.11 15.12
C PRO A 123 -32.63 -6.14 16.20
N GLY A 124 -31.78 -6.24 17.20
CA GLY A 124 -31.98 -7.17 18.30
C GLY A 124 -30.70 -7.75 18.88
N ALA A 125 -30.81 -8.78 19.68
CA ALA A 125 -29.69 -9.37 20.41
C ALA A 125 -28.69 -10.05 19.46
N LEU A 126 -27.43 -9.70 19.59
CA LEU A 126 -26.29 -10.37 18.97
C LEU A 126 -25.56 -11.21 20.02
N LEU A 127 -25.71 -12.52 19.91
CA LEU A 127 -25.06 -13.46 20.80
C LEU A 127 -23.64 -13.79 20.32
N PHE A 128 -22.75 -14.07 21.25
CA PHE A 128 -21.36 -14.45 20.93
C PHE A 128 -21.28 -15.68 20.01
N ARG A 129 -22.19 -16.64 20.16
CA ARG A 129 -22.30 -17.78 19.25
C ARG A 129 -22.53 -17.34 17.80
N THR A 130 -23.38 -16.37 17.55
CA THR A 130 -23.62 -15.81 16.20
C THR A 130 -22.35 -15.22 15.62
N VAL A 131 -21.57 -14.51 16.44
CA VAL A 131 -20.26 -13.94 16.02
C VAL A 131 -19.30 -15.04 15.54
N ILE A 132 -19.22 -16.15 16.28
CA ILE A 132 -18.40 -17.31 15.90
C ILE A 132 -18.91 -17.93 14.59
N GLU A 133 -20.21 -18.14 14.46
CA GLU A 133 -20.83 -18.74 13.26
C GLU A 133 -20.58 -17.89 11.99
N TYR A 134 -20.62 -16.55 12.09
CA TYR A 134 -20.27 -15.66 10.98
C TYR A 134 -18.79 -15.73 10.64
N SER A 135 -17.92 -15.74 11.65
CA SER A 135 -16.46 -15.86 11.44
C SER A 135 -16.10 -17.19 10.76
N MET A 136 -16.77 -18.29 11.17
CA MET A 136 -16.60 -19.60 10.51
C MET A 136 -17.06 -19.57 9.06
N THR A 137 -18.21 -18.97 8.77
CA THR A 137 -18.71 -18.83 7.39
C THR A 137 -17.73 -18.04 6.52
N ALA A 138 -17.17 -16.94 7.04
CA ALA A 138 -16.16 -16.16 6.37
C ALA A 138 -14.91 -16.99 6.04
N ASN A 139 -14.39 -17.75 7.02
CA ASN A 139 -13.26 -18.65 6.84
C ASN A 139 -13.53 -19.73 5.78
N TRP A 140 -14.68 -20.39 5.86
CA TRP A 140 -15.05 -21.39 4.87
C TRP A 140 -15.18 -20.81 3.46
N ALA A 141 -15.67 -19.58 3.32
CA ALA A 141 -15.76 -18.91 2.03
C ALA A 141 -14.39 -18.66 1.42
N VAL A 142 -13.43 -18.16 2.21
CA VAL A 142 -12.06 -17.90 1.76
C VAL A 142 -11.33 -19.20 1.42
N MET A 143 -11.43 -20.23 2.25
CA MET A 143 -10.78 -21.53 1.99
C MET A 143 -11.36 -22.22 0.75
N ASP A 144 -12.68 -22.22 0.57
CA ASP A 144 -13.34 -22.78 -0.62
C ASP A 144 -12.90 -22.02 -1.88
N TYR A 145 -12.89 -20.67 -1.83
CA TYR A 145 -12.40 -19.83 -2.92
C TYR A 145 -10.93 -20.16 -3.28
N ALA A 146 -10.06 -20.20 -2.28
CA ALA A 146 -8.63 -20.46 -2.48
C ALA A 146 -8.40 -21.87 -3.06
N SER A 147 -9.13 -22.88 -2.57
CA SER A 147 -9.05 -24.24 -3.06
C SER A 147 -9.44 -24.36 -4.54
N ARG A 148 -10.53 -23.72 -4.93
CA ARG A 148 -11.03 -23.76 -6.31
C ARG A 148 -10.22 -22.93 -7.30
N ASN A 149 -9.57 -21.87 -6.82
CA ASN A 149 -8.83 -20.92 -7.64
C ASN A 149 -7.31 -20.98 -7.42
N LYS A 150 -6.79 -22.09 -6.91
CA LYS A 150 -5.38 -22.25 -6.57
C LYS A 150 -4.45 -21.82 -7.71
N ASP A 151 -4.68 -22.32 -8.91
CA ASP A 151 -3.81 -22.07 -10.06
C ASP A 151 -3.90 -20.60 -10.50
N LEU A 152 -5.09 -20.00 -10.45
CA LEU A 152 -5.30 -18.58 -10.72
C LEU A 152 -4.55 -17.71 -9.71
N LEU A 153 -4.63 -18.03 -8.44
CA LEU A 153 -3.96 -17.28 -7.36
C LEU A 153 -2.43 -17.34 -7.50
N LEU A 154 -1.89 -18.50 -7.81
CA LEU A 154 -0.46 -18.69 -8.08
C LEU A 154 -0.02 -17.93 -9.33
N TYR A 155 -0.81 -17.98 -10.39
CA TYR A 155 -0.56 -17.21 -11.62
C TYR A 155 -0.60 -15.71 -11.36
N ASN A 156 -1.57 -15.21 -10.59
CA ASN A 156 -1.74 -13.78 -10.36
C ASN A 156 -0.58 -13.18 -9.57
N ILE A 157 -0.05 -13.85 -8.54
CA ILE A 157 1.11 -13.32 -7.81
C ILE A 157 2.35 -13.25 -8.72
N TRP A 158 2.58 -14.27 -9.56
CA TRP A 158 3.62 -14.24 -10.57
C TRP A 158 3.39 -13.13 -11.62
N LYS A 159 2.14 -12.99 -12.12
CA LYS A 159 1.81 -11.99 -13.14
C LYS A 159 2.01 -10.56 -12.63
N MET A 160 1.56 -10.25 -11.43
CA MET A 160 1.75 -8.94 -10.81
C MET A 160 3.24 -8.62 -10.59
N GLY A 161 4.02 -9.60 -10.14
CA GLY A 161 5.48 -9.45 -10.02
C GLY A 161 6.14 -9.21 -11.38
N SER A 162 5.76 -9.96 -12.41
CA SER A 162 6.27 -9.79 -13.78
C SER A 162 5.89 -8.43 -14.37
N ASN A 163 4.64 -7.98 -14.18
CA ASN A 163 4.19 -6.64 -14.58
C ASN A 163 5.02 -5.54 -13.91
N SER A 164 5.34 -5.71 -12.63
CA SER A 164 6.15 -4.77 -11.85
C SER A 164 7.57 -4.68 -12.40
N ILE A 165 8.21 -5.81 -12.68
CA ILE A 165 9.56 -5.87 -13.27
C ILE A 165 9.56 -5.24 -14.67
N GLU A 166 8.58 -5.59 -15.50
CA GLU A 166 8.44 -5.02 -16.85
C GLU A 166 8.28 -3.49 -16.81
N LYS A 167 7.37 -2.97 -15.97
CA LYS A 167 7.17 -1.53 -15.82
C LYS A 167 8.43 -0.82 -15.32
N GLY A 168 9.17 -1.40 -14.39
CA GLY A 168 10.42 -0.85 -13.86
C GLY A 168 11.58 -0.89 -14.85
N SER A 169 11.56 -1.79 -15.84
CA SER A 169 12.62 -1.96 -16.83
C SER A 169 12.50 -1.04 -18.05
N ARG A 170 11.42 -0.30 -18.21
CA ARG A 170 11.17 0.63 -19.33
C ARG A 170 10.51 1.91 -18.85
N ASP A 171 10.37 2.89 -19.71
CA ASP A 171 9.60 4.08 -19.42
C ASP A 171 8.13 3.71 -19.17
N SER A 172 7.60 4.20 -18.09
CA SER A 172 6.21 3.99 -17.68
C SER A 172 5.71 5.22 -16.93
N TRP A 173 4.39 5.37 -16.89
CA TRP A 173 3.72 6.47 -16.20
C TRP A 173 2.63 5.90 -15.31
N THR A 174 2.64 6.31 -14.07
CA THR A 174 1.55 6.08 -13.11
C THR A 174 0.70 7.33 -13.05
N VAL A 175 -0.52 7.25 -13.51
CA VAL A 175 -1.49 8.35 -13.45
C VAL A 175 -1.83 8.66 -12.00
N ARG A 176 -1.68 9.92 -11.61
CA ARG A 176 -1.95 10.41 -10.25
C ARG A 176 -3.20 11.29 -10.21
N PRO A 177 -3.91 11.37 -9.09
CA PRO A 177 -5.06 12.25 -8.95
C PRO A 177 -4.79 13.71 -9.32
N SER A 178 -3.66 14.27 -8.91
CA SER A 178 -3.26 15.64 -9.26
C SER A 178 -3.11 15.86 -10.76
N ASP A 179 -2.63 14.86 -11.52
CA ASP A 179 -2.50 14.93 -12.98
C ASP A 179 -3.89 15.03 -13.63
N ILE A 180 -4.85 14.24 -13.12
CA ILE A 180 -6.23 14.25 -13.60
C ILE A 180 -6.92 15.58 -13.28
N TYR A 181 -6.71 16.13 -12.07
CA TYR A 181 -7.29 17.44 -11.72
C TYR A 181 -6.72 18.55 -12.57
N ALA A 182 -5.41 18.58 -12.81
CA ALA A 182 -4.77 19.57 -13.69
C ALA A 182 -5.29 19.45 -15.13
N ALA A 183 -5.40 18.23 -15.67
CA ALA A 183 -5.97 18.02 -17.00
C ALA A 183 -7.44 18.46 -17.07
N ALA A 184 -8.24 18.12 -16.06
CA ALA A 184 -9.64 18.51 -16.03
C ALA A 184 -9.82 20.02 -16.00
N ASP A 185 -9.02 20.74 -15.21
CA ASP A 185 -9.08 22.21 -15.12
C ASP A 185 -8.79 22.86 -16.45
N GLU A 186 -7.80 22.39 -17.21
CA GLU A 186 -7.48 22.92 -18.54
C GLU A 186 -8.50 22.55 -19.61
N LEU A 187 -9.12 21.38 -19.50
CA LEU A 187 -10.15 20.91 -20.46
C LEU A 187 -11.55 21.44 -20.18
N GLY A 188 -11.75 22.22 -19.09
CA GLY A 188 -13.05 22.81 -18.75
C GLY A 188 -13.88 22.02 -17.76
N GLY A 189 -13.28 21.14 -17.00
CA GLY A 189 -13.87 20.42 -15.84
C GLY A 189 -13.87 18.91 -15.97
N MET A 190 -14.18 18.24 -14.86
CA MET A 190 -14.34 16.78 -14.85
C MET A 190 -15.46 16.34 -15.79
N GLY A 191 -15.15 15.40 -16.68
CA GLY A 191 -16.07 14.93 -17.74
C GLY A 191 -15.92 15.63 -19.08
N ALA A 192 -15.06 16.66 -19.19
CA ALA A 192 -14.67 17.24 -20.48
C ALA A 192 -13.94 16.19 -21.34
N GLN A 193 -14.06 16.35 -22.66
CA GLN A 193 -13.40 15.44 -23.60
C GLN A 193 -12.11 16.10 -24.11
N GLY A 194 -11.01 15.39 -24.00
CA GLY A 194 -9.72 15.75 -24.58
C GLY A 194 -9.37 14.90 -25.79
N THR A 195 -8.25 15.22 -26.42
CA THR A 195 -7.67 14.53 -27.55
C THR A 195 -6.58 13.54 -27.12
N GLU A 196 -6.04 12.74 -28.03
CA GLU A 196 -4.86 11.90 -27.78
C GLU A 196 -3.63 12.76 -27.45
N GLU A 197 -3.50 13.94 -28.08
CA GLU A 197 -2.41 14.88 -27.79
C GLU A 197 -2.50 15.43 -26.34
N ASP A 198 -3.72 15.73 -25.87
CA ASP A 198 -3.95 16.12 -24.49
C ASP A 198 -3.57 14.98 -23.53
N TYR A 199 -3.96 13.74 -23.87
CA TYR A 199 -3.58 12.58 -23.06
C TYR A 199 -2.05 12.45 -22.94
N GLN A 200 -1.33 12.58 -24.05
CA GLN A 200 0.13 12.50 -24.03
C GLN A 200 0.74 13.65 -23.23
N ARG A 201 0.24 14.88 -23.43
CA ARG A 201 0.73 16.07 -22.74
C ARG A 201 0.55 15.99 -21.21
N PHE A 202 -0.62 15.55 -20.75
CA PHE A 202 -0.93 15.53 -19.33
C PHE A 202 -0.44 14.27 -18.61
N LEU A 203 -0.53 13.12 -19.25
CA LEU A 203 -0.35 11.83 -18.57
C LEU A 203 0.88 11.07 -19.04
N GLN A 204 1.56 11.50 -20.09
CA GLN A 204 2.78 10.89 -20.62
C GLN A 204 3.93 11.90 -20.81
N ASP A 205 3.91 13.02 -20.10
CA ASP A 205 5.03 13.95 -20.06
C ASP A 205 6.32 13.22 -19.62
N PRO A 206 7.40 13.29 -20.41
CA PRO A 206 8.67 12.65 -20.08
C PRO A 206 9.25 12.99 -18.69
N GLU A 207 9.03 14.19 -18.19
CA GLU A 207 9.49 14.63 -16.88
C GLU A 207 8.71 13.98 -15.71
N ARG A 208 7.51 13.48 -16.01
CA ARG A 208 6.63 12.82 -15.04
C ARG A 208 6.71 11.30 -15.06
N ARG A 209 7.66 10.75 -15.84
CA ARG A 209 7.89 9.30 -15.88
C ARG A 209 8.10 8.73 -14.48
N ASP A 210 7.67 7.51 -14.29
CA ASP A 210 8.02 6.74 -13.09
C ASP A 210 9.55 6.52 -13.04
N PRO A 211 10.16 6.59 -11.85
CA PRO A 211 11.60 6.41 -11.74
C PRO A 211 12.02 4.98 -12.07
N ARG A 212 13.19 4.86 -12.68
CA ARG A 212 13.90 3.59 -12.92
C ARG A 212 14.62 3.11 -11.66
N GLY A 213 14.79 4.00 -10.69
CA GLY A 213 15.36 3.68 -9.38
C GLY A 213 15.62 4.91 -8.54
N PHE A 214 16.12 4.64 -7.35
CA PHE A 214 16.50 5.63 -6.36
C PHE A 214 17.93 5.39 -5.88
N ILE A 215 18.67 6.46 -5.69
CA ILE A 215 20.03 6.41 -5.14
C ILE A 215 20.04 7.19 -3.82
N ILE A 216 20.51 6.57 -2.77
CA ILE A 216 20.68 7.13 -1.43
C ILE A 216 22.17 7.35 -1.23
N PRO A 217 22.68 8.60 -1.28
CA PRO A 217 24.10 8.89 -1.16
C PRO A 217 24.66 8.46 0.21
N SER A 218 25.87 7.90 0.22
CA SER A 218 26.51 7.46 1.47
C SER A 218 27.18 8.59 2.24
N ASP A 219 27.37 9.75 1.62
CA ASP A 219 27.96 10.95 2.22
C ASP A 219 26.94 11.93 2.79
N GLN A 220 25.65 11.56 2.82
CA GLN A 220 24.63 12.35 3.51
C GLN A 220 24.88 12.41 5.03
N ALA A 221 24.47 13.52 5.66
CA ALA A 221 24.76 13.81 7.06
C ALA A 221 24.29 12.74 8.04
N ASP A 222 23.11 12.14 7.78
CA ASP A 222 22.53 11.07 8.62
C ASP A 222 22.44 9.75 7.84
N PHE A 223 23.59 9.24 7.42
CA PHE A 223 23.66 7.94 6.75
C PHE A 223 23.23 6.76 7.65
N PRO A 224 23.40 6.77 8.99
CA PRO A 224 22.83 5.75 9.87
C PRO A 224 21.31 5.59 9.73
N THR A 225 20.56 6.69 9.65
CA THR A 225 19.11 6.66 9.40
C THR A 225 18.79 6.15 7.98
N ALA A 226 19.60 6.51 6.98
CA ALA A 226 19.48 5.97 5.63
C ALA A 226 19.68 4.44 5.60
N VAL A 227 20.62 3.91 6.39
CA VAL A 227 20.83 2.46 6.57
C VAL A 227 19.63 1.82 7.27
N ALA A 228 19.06 2.46 8.29
CA ALA A 228 17.84 1.97 8.95
C ALA A 228 16.64 1.91 7.98
N PHE A 229 16.48 2.91 7.13
CA PHE A 229 15.50 2.93 6.04
C PHE A 229 15.75 1.80 5.03
N GLY A 230 16.99 1.63 4.55
CA GLY A 230 17.36 0.51 3.69
C GLY A 230 17.05 -0.85 4.31
N ASN A 231 17.26 -0.99 5.62
CA ASN A 231 16.89 -2.20 6.36
C ASN A 231 15.37 -2.40 6.43
N ALA A 232 14.58 -1.34 6.53
CA ALA A 232 13.13 -1.44 6.46
C ALA A 232 12.67 -1.97 5.08
N LEU A 233 13.29 -1.51 3.99
CA LEU A 233 13.04 -2.02 2.64
C LEU A 233 13.40 -3.50 2.53
N ILE A 234 14.60 -3.91 2.99
CA ILE A 234 15.08 -5.30 2.95
C ILE A 234 14.15 -6.21 3.76
N LYS A 235 13.70 -5.79 4.94
CA LYS A 235 12.72 -6.55 5.76
C LYS A 235 11.42 -6.82 5.01
N ASN A 236 11.01 -5.90 4.17
CA ASN A 236 9.82 -6.00 3.33
C ASN A 236 10.08 -6.71 1.98
N GLY A 237 11.27 -7.26 1.76
CA GLY A 237 11.59 -8.05 0.57
C GLY A 237 12.01 -7.23 -0.65
N VAL A 238 12.29 -5.94 -0.49
CA VAL A 238 12.86 -5.10 -1.54
C VAL A 238 14.34 -5.42 -1.71
N HIS A 239 14.77 -5.59 -2.95
CA HIS A 239 16.18 -5.73 -3.29
C HIS A 239 16.88 -4.38 -3.22
N VAL A 240 17.83 -4.26 -2.32
CA VAL A 240 18.68 -3.07 -2.11
C VAL A 240 20.11 -3.45 -2.49
N HIS A 241 20.77 -2.59 -3.24
CA HIS A 241 22.15 -2.78 -3.64
C HIS A 241 23.05 -1.73 -2.96
N ARG A 242 24.33 -2.04 -2.86
CA ARG A 242 25.37 -1.11 -2.43
C ARG A 242 26.37 -0.88 -3.56
N ALA A 243 26.70 0.36 -3.81
CA ALA A 243 27.80 0.71 -4.70
C ALA A 243 29.16 0.26 -4.10
N THR A 244 29.92 -0.52 -4.84
CA THR A 244 31.24 -1.02 -4.40
C THR A 244 32.36 -0.05 -4.74
N GLN A 245 32.12 0.90 -5.63
CA GLN A 245 33.02 1.96 -6.07
C GLN A 245 32.23 3.24 -6.32
N ASP A 246 32.91 4.37 -6.44
CA ASP A 246 32.30 5.60 -6.91
C ASP A 246 31.75 5.41 -8.33
N PHE A 247 30.61 6.00 -8.59
CA PHE A 247 29.95 5.93 -9.90
C PHE A 247 29.22 7.24 -10.21
N SER A 248 28.74 7.38 -11.44
CA SER A 248 27.98 8.56 -11.85
C SER A 248 26.72 8.16 -12.62
N VAL A 249 25.61 8.82 -12.32
CA VAL A 249 24.33 8.67 -13.02
C VAL A 249 23.76 10.05 -13.29
N ALA A 250 23.26 10.29 -14.51
CA ALA A 250 22.66 11.56 -14.93
C ALA A 250 23.54 12.79 -14.61
N GLY A 251 24.87 12.65 -14.73
CA GLY A 251 25.83 13.73 -14.45
C GLY A 251 26.14 13.97 -12.97
N VAL A 252 25.52 13.24 -12.06
CA VAL A 252 25.77 13.31 -10.62
C VAL A 252 26.70 12.17 -10.19
N ARG A 253 27.75 12.50 -9.41
CA ARG A 253 28.68 11.53 -8.83
C ARG A 253 28.17 11.07 -7.48
N TYR A 254 28.24 9.77 -7.23
CA TYR A 254 27.87 9.11 -5.97
C TYR A 254 29.08 8.35 -5.41
N PRO A 255 29.37 8.46 -4.11
CA PRO A 255 30.48 7.74 -3.52
C PRO A 255 30.18 6.24 -3.34
N ALA A 256 31.23 5.45 -3.24
CA ALA A 256 31.15 4.06 -2.80
C ALA A 256 30.39 3.95 -1.46
N GLY A 257 29.62 2.88 -1.30
CA GLY A 257 28.76 2.70 -0.12
C GLY A 257 27.35 3.26 -0.28
N SER A 258 27.07 4.10 -1.29
CA SER A 258 25.70 4.56 -1.59
C SER A 258 24.77 3.38 -1.83
N LEU A 259 23.50 3.53 -1.38
CA LEU A 259 22.49 2.49 -1.58
C LEU A 259 21.71 2.77 -2.87
N VAL A 260 21.40 1.70 -3.58
CA VAL A 260 20.68 1.76 -4.86
C VAL A 260 19.47 0.84 -4.78
N VAL A 261 18.30 1.39 -5.08
CA VAL A 261 17.03 0.67 -5.13
C VAL A 261 16.42 0.82 -6.51
N LYS A 262 16.54 -0.20 -7.34
CA LYS A 262 15.95 -0.20 -8.68
C LYS A 262 14.46 -0.50 -8.61
N THR A 263 13.69 -0.04 -9.58
CA THR A 263 12.23 -0.29 -9.66
C THR A 263 11.86 -1.49 -10.51
N ASP A 264 12.81 -2.09 -11.22
CA ASP A 264 12.64 -3.31 -12.00
C ASP A 264 12.66 -4.58 -11.13
N GLN A 265 11.84 -4.58 -10.10
CA GLN A 265 11.70 -5.69 -9.14
C GLN A 265 10.24 -5.97 -8.82
N ALA A 266 9.97 -7.20 -8.32
CA ALA A 266 8.60 -7.68 -8.09
C ALA A 266 7.77 -6.80 -7.14
N TYR A 267 8.42 -6.19 -6.15
CA TYR A 267 7.78 -5.30 -5.18
C TYR A 267 7.95 -3.80 -5.53
N ARG A 268 8.01 -3.50 -6.83
CA ARG A 268 8.02 -2.12 -7.34
C ARG A 268 6.94 -1.23 -6.69
N PRO A 269 5.68 -1.66 -6.51
CA PRO A 269 4.68 -0.85 -5.82
C PRO A 269 5.15 -0.39 -4.44
N HIS A 270 5.74 -1.29 -3.65
CA HIS A 270 6.26 -0.94 -2.32
C HIS A 270 7.44 0.03 -2.41
N VAL A 271 8.35 -0.16 -3.36
CA VAL A 271 9.46 0.79 -3.60
C VAL A 271 8.91 2.19 -3.88
N LEU A 272 7.98 2.31 -4.83
CA LEU A 272 7.40 3.62 -5.17
C LEU A 272 6.70 4.27 -3.99
N ASP A 273 5.93 3.52 -3.23
CA ASP A 273 5.19 4.04 -2.08
C ASP A 273 6.10 4.53 -0.93
N MET A 274 7.31 3.94 -0.79
CA MET A 274 8.30 4.35 0.20
C MET A 274 9.08 5.61 -0.16
N PHE A 275 9.22 5.92 -1.46
CA PHE A 275 10.01 7.04 -1.95
C PHE A 275 9.19 8.18 -2.57
N GLU A 276 8.11 7.87 -3.28
CA GLU A 276 7.31 8.86 -3.98
C GLU A 276 6.32 9.57 -3.04
N LYS A 277 6.02 10.83 -3.33
CA LYS A 277 5.00 11.59 -2.59
C LYS A 277 3.65 10.91 -2.71
N GLN A 278 2.93 10.84 -1.60
CA GLN A 278 1.54 10.43 -1.61
C GLN A 278 0.69 11.50 -2.31
N ASP A 279 -0.13 11.06 -3.23
CA ASP A 279 -1.09 11.89 -3.96
C ASP A 279 -2.50 11.31 -3.77
N HIS A 280 -3.00 11.45 -2.52
CA HIS A 280 -4.32 10.95 -2.16
C HIS A 280 -5.40 11.76 -2.87
N PRO A 281 -6.37 11.13 -3.55
CA PRO A 281 -7.42 11.87 -4.23
C PRO A 281 -8.30 12.64 -3.24
N ASN A 282 -8.97 13.67 -3.76
CA ASN A 282 -10.00 14.39 -3.02
C ASN A 282 -11.16 13.42 -2.74
N ASP A 283 -11.25 12.97 -1.49
CA ASP A 283 -12.26 12.03 -1.02
C ASP A 283 -13.28 12.79 -0.16
N PHE A 284 -14.53 12.88 -0.63
CA PHE A 284 -15.61 13.59 0.04
C PHE A 284 -16.78 12.64 0.30
N ALA A 285 -17.50 12.88 1.38
CA ALA A 285 -18.71 12.11 1.72
C ALA A 285 -19.79 12.20 0.63
N TYR A 286 -19.85 13.33 -0.04
CA TYR A 286 -20.68 13.61 -1.23
C TYR A 286 -20.09 14.83 -1.95
N PRO A 287 -20.43 15.09 -3.22
CA PRO A 287 -19.94 16.26 -3.92
C PRO A 287 -20.21 17.58 -3.17
N GLY A 288 -19.12 18.31 -2.81
CA GLY A 288 -19.19 19.52 -1.98
C GLY A 288 -19.37 19.29 -0.48
N GLY A 289 -19.37 18.03 -0.03
CA GLY A 289 -19.50 17.63 1.37
C GLY A 289 -18.18 17.69 2.14
N PRO A 290 -18.17 17.23 3.41
CA PRO A 290 -16.97 17.19 4.22
C PRO A 290 -15.97 16.17 3.65
N PRO A 291 -14.64 16.45 3.77
CA PRO A 291 -13.62 15.50 3.35
C PRO A 291 -13.64 14.25 4.23
N ILE A 292 -13.40 13.09 3.61
CA ILE A 292 -13.16 11.84 4.30
C ILE A 292 -11.64 11.71 4.49
N PRO A 293 -11.13 11.71 5.73
CA PRO A 293 -9.70 11.55 5.95
C PRO A 293 -9.22 10.17 5.49
N PRO A 294 -7.96 10.04 5.07
CA PRO A 294 -7.35 8.74 4.85
C PRO A 294 -7.49 7.86 6.10
N TYR A 295 -7.61 6.55 5.89
CA TYR A 295 -7.74 5.60 7.01
C TYR A 295 -6.56 5.69 7.98
N ASP A 296 -5.33 5.76 7.46
CA ASP A 296 -4.10 6.03 8.20
C ASP A 296 -3.06 6.67 7.25
N ALA A 297 -2.07 7.35 7.82
CA ALA A 297 -0.97 7.99 7.11
C ALA A 297 0.41 7.58 7.65
N THR A 298 0.47 6.70 8.64
CA THR A 298 1.72 6.22 9.24
C THR A 298 2.55 5.48 8.20
N GLY A 299 3.79 5.90 7.98
CA GLY A 299 4.70 5.31 7.00
C GLY A 299 4.46 5.76 5.55
N TRP A 300 3.63 6.78 5.30
CA TRP A 300 3.52 7.40 3.98
C TRP A 300 4.83 8.06 3.58
N THR A 301 5.35 7.68 2.41
CA THR A 301 6.65 8.13 1.92
C THR A 301 7.70 8.08 3.03
N LEU A 302 8.00 6.87 3.49
CA LEU A 302 8.83 6.66 4.68
C LEU A 302 10.20 7.35 4.59
N ALA A 303 10.77 7.47 3.37
CA ALA A 303 12.02 8.18 3.15
C ALA A 303 11.94 9.64 3.64
N PHE A 304 10.83 10.35 3.35
CA PHE A 304 10.64 11.71 3.85
C PHE A 304 10.40 11.77 5.36
N GLN A 305 9.61 10.86 5.90
CA GLN A 305 9.35 10.83 7.35
C GLN A 305 10.62 10.57 8.17
N MET A 306 11.55 9.79 7.61
CA MET A 306 12.85 9.51 8.23
C MET A 306 13.92 10.57 7.91
N GLY A 307 13.62 11.54 7.04
CA GLY A 307 14.60 12.57 6.63
C GLY A 307 15.76 12.03 5.80
N VAL A 308 15.53 10.95 5.05
CA VAL A 308 16.56 10.35 4.18
C VAL A 308 16.70 11.15 2.89
N GLU A 309 17.91 11.54 2.57
CA GLU A 309 18.24 12.15 1.28
C GLU A 309 18.36 11.08 0.20
N PHE A 310 17.70 11.29 -0.94
CA PHE A 310 17.77 10.37 -2.07
C PHE A 310 17.56 11.11 -3.39
N HIS A 311 18.06 10.52 -4.47
CA HIS A 311 17.87 11.03 -5.83
C HIS A 311 16.98 10.08 -6.62
N ARG A 312 15.99 10.65 -7.28
CA ARG A 312 15.06 9.99 -8.19
C ARG A 312 15.68 9.90 -9.58
N ILE A 313 15.88 8.71 -10.12
CA ILE A 313 16.53 8.48 -11.41
C ILE A 313 15.49 8.07 -12.44
N LEU A 314 15.34 8.86 -13.49
CA LEU A 314 14.36 8.62 -14.57
C LEU A 314 14.89 7.70 -15.66
N GLU A 315 16.18 7.76 -15.95
CA GLU A 315 16.82 6.98 -16.99
C GLU A 315 17.24 5.60 -16.48
N GLY A 316 17.27 4.63 -17.38
CA GLY A 316 17.87 3.34 -17.08
C GLY A 316 19.36 3.52 -16.75
N PHE A 317 19.81 2.92 -15.67
CA PHE A 317 21.20 3.04 -15.22
C PHE A 317 21.72 1.71 -14.69
N ASP A 318 23.05 1.58 -14.73
CA ASP A 318 23.78 0.47 -14.16
C ASP A 318 25.08 0.97 -13.55
N GLY A 319 25.78 0.09 -12.80
CA GLY A 319 27.00 0.48 -12.12
C GLY A 319 27.62 -0.65 -11.31
N PRO A 320 28.65 -0.36 -10.52
CA PRO A 320 29.33 -1.35 -9.68
C PRO A 320 28.49 -1.70 -8.44
N PHE A 321 27.31 -2.27 -8.67
CA PHE A 321 26.30 -2.53 -7.64
C PHE A 321 26.35 -3.99 -7.20
N GLN A 322 26.34 -4.19 -5.88
CA GLN A 322 26.25 -5.51 -5.26
C GLN A 322 24.99 -5.58 -4.41
N GLU A 323 24.17 -6.60 -4.63
CA GLU A 323 23.00 -6.84 -3.80
C GLU A 323 23.38 -7.06 -2.33
N ILE A 324 22.59 -6.50 -1.43
CA ILE A 324 22.73 -6.66 0.02
C ILE A 324 21.83 -7.84 0.44
N PRO A 325 22.41 -9.00 0.79
CA PRO A 325 21.61 -10.22 0.99
C PRO A 325 20.87 -10.25 2.33
N ASP A 326 21.29 -9.42 3.30
CA ASP A 326 20.75 -9.41 4.67
C ASP A 326 20.79 -8.01 5.27
N LEU A 327 20.29 -7.87 6.49
CA LEU A 327 20.25 -6.57 7.14
C LEU A 327 21.65 -5.98 7.35
N MET A 328 21.76 -4.71 7.01
CA MET A 328 22.98 -3.93 7.23
C MET A 328 23.16 -3.60 8.71
N LYS A 329 24.40 -3.62 9.16
CA LYS A 329 24.75 -3.01 10.45
C LYS A 329 24.67 -1.49 10.29
N VAL A 330 23.96 -0.84 11.21
CA VAL A 330 23.97 0.62 11.28
C VAL A 330 25.39 1.07 11.60
N PRO A 331 25.98 2.01 10.84
CA PRO A 331 27.31 2.52 11.13
C PRO A 331 27.38 3.10 12.55
N ALA A 332 28.48 2.82 13.24
CA ALA A 332 28.69 3.45 14.53
C ALA A 332 28.86 4.96 14.35
N GLY A 333 28.18 5.74 15.16
CA GLY A 333 28.42 7.19 15.21
C GLY A 333 29.88 7.48 15.59
N GLY A 334 30.43 8.54 15.05
CA GLY A 334 31.79 8.99 15.34
C GLY A 334 31.85 10.50 15.52
N ILE A 335 32.85 10.95 16.26
CA ILE A 335 33.15 12.38 16.37
C ILE A 335 33.93 12.79 15.13
N LEU A 336 33.37 13.69 14.30
CA LEU A 336 34.08 14.32 13.20
C LEU A 336 34.89 15.51 13.75
N GLY A 337 36.20 15.38 13.74
CA GLY A 337 37.12 16.39 14.23
C GLY A 337 38.08 15.85 15.30
N ASP A 338 38.99 16.68 15.79
CA ASP A 338 39.99 16.25 16.75
C ASP A 338 39.48 16.07 18.20
N GLY A 339 38.20 16.28 18.41
CA GLY A 339 37.51 16.07 19.70
C GLY A 339 37.96 16.99 20.84
N ARG A 340 38.88 17.91 20.58
CA ARG A 340 39.54 18.76 21.61
C ARG A 340 38.92 20.14 21.77
N ASP A 341 38.05 20.55 20.85
CA ASP A 341 37.33 21.82 20.92
C ASP A 341 35.91 21.62 21.47
N PRO A 342 35.65 21.90 22.73
CA PRO A 342 34.34 21.71 23.34
C PRO A 342 33.24 22.63 22.75
N ALA A 343 33.61 23.64 21.98
CA ALA A 343 32.68 24.59 21.34
C ALA A 343 32.08 24.09 20.03
N ARG A 344 32.49 22.94 19.50
CA ARG A 344 32.10 22.42 18.17
C ARG A 344 31.52 21.02 18.16
N HIS A 345 30.86 20.59 19.23
CA HIS A 345 30.20 19.31 19.26
C HIS A 345 28.73 19.47 18.86
N PHE A 346 28.37 18.93 17.68
CA PHE A 346 26.99 18.79 17.24
C PHE A 346 26.54 17.37 17.56
N LEU A 347 25.63 17.22 18.52
CA LEU A 347 24.92 15.97 18.75
C LEU A 347 23.69 15.97 17.84
N SER A 348 23.63 15.08 16.85
CA SER A 348 22.39 14.82 16.13
C SER A 348 21.45 14.06 17.07
N PRO A 349 20.26 14.59 17.38
CA PRO A 349 19.31 13.87 18.23
C PRO A 349 18.78 12.57 17.60
N GLN A 350 18.93 12.40 16.29
CA GLN A 350 18.51 11.20 15.57
C GLN A 350 19.43 9.99 15.82
N VAL A 351 20.70 10.22 16.09
CA VAL A 351 21.69 9.17 16.37
C VAL A 351 21.51 8.57 17.77
N ASN A 352 20.82 9.29 18.67
CA ASN A 352 20.62 8.87 20.07
C ASN A 352 19.32 8.10 20.32
N ASN A 353 18.51 7.85 19.30
CA ASN A 353 17.24 7.12 19.40
C ASN A 353 17.32 5.67 18.89
N SER A 354 18.52 5.16 18.66
CA SER A 354 18.78 3.77 18.26
C SER A 354 19.41 2.97 19.38
#